data_9607615e0b1bc3dfe803477d709f67ed
#
_entry.id   9607615e0b1bc3dfe803477d709f67ed
#
_cell.length_a   1.000
_cell.length_b   1.000
_cell.length_c   1.000
_cell.angle_alpha   90.00
_cell.angle_beta   90.00
_cell.angle_gamma   90.00
#
_symmetry.space_group_name_H-M   'P 1'
#
loop_
_entity.id
_entity.type
_entity.pdbx_description
1 polymer ?
#
loop_
_entity_poly.entity_id
_entity_poly.type
_entity_poly.pdbx_seq_one_letter_code
_entity_poly.pdbx_strand_id
1 'polypeptide(L)'
;MFYDRMYPPALRPALPRALILACVALAVGVAAQAVILPDGFVVQPVVLEPFGGPPAGFSFLPDGRVVLVEKSGGVRLATSGSTTSSLLTTIPGVTSEGERGLLGVAVDPQWPARPYVYFYGTFTDSTAHVTMYTAGGDLTDPASTNLTLASPYLVLNTIRDQYSHHNGGTLRFGPDGCLYASCGDDGSDCYAQVLDQQLGQILRLDVSLLPGSGTGPPPLADITPADNPFSGTPRSRLVFAYGLRNPFRFTIDPETGNLYIGDVGLLSWEEIHELVYTGFVGANCGWPIYEGNMATGYPCPEFPPFTPPIHVYPNPPDPATAAVVGGPIYHRVPNTAASFPFEYEGNLFLADFYAGWIRRLVRTQSGWEVALPVPGQPDADSWARDFYYFSDMQMGPDGGLYLLKLNTFQGMARGLYRIVDTRATDVPSGITHVAVLAVPNPAPRDWGTSIRLDLPHAEAVELRIYDVAGRHVRRFFSPSGASLHWDGRRRDGSPVPPGLYLYKVNTRSGWQAEGKISIVR
;
A
#
# COMPACT_ATOMS: atom_id res chain seq x y z
N MET A 1 7.48 25.97 13.33
CA MET A 1 7.80 26.92 14.42
C MET A 1 7.32 26.41 15.80
N PHE A 2 7.30 25.07 16.01
CA PHE A 2 6.84 24.46 17.27
C PHE A 2 7.81 23.43 17.86
N TYR A 3 9.05 23.33 17.38
CA TYR A 3 10.03 22.35 17.89
C TYR A 3 11.06 22.92 18.87
N ASP A 4 11.06 24.26 19.19
CA ASP A 4 12.14 24.93 19.95
C ASP A 4 11.77 25.30 21.40
N ARG A 5 10.77 24.69 22.02
CA ARG A 5 10.38 25.06 23.40
C ARG A 5 10.35 23.94 24.43
N MET A 6 11.27 23.01 24.40
CA MET A 6 11.34 22.03 25.49
C MET A 6 12.75 21.67 25.95
N TYR A 7 13.63 22.62 26.25
CA TYR A 7 14.71 22.39 27.22
C TYR A 7 15.39 23.72 27.61
N PRO A 8 15.29 24.13 28.91
CA PRO A 8 16.10 25.22 29.43
C PRO A 8 17.56 24.74 29.71
N PRO A 9 18.58 25.61 29.65
CA PRO A 9 19.96 25.23 29.86
C PRO A 9 20.20 24.85 31.34
N ALA A 10 20.75 23.67 31.56
CA ALA A 10 21.11 23.16 32.88
C ALA A 10 22.32 23.87 33.48
N LEU A 11 22.17 24.41 34.67
CA LEU A 11 23.24 24.82 35.59
C LEU A 11 24.08 23.63 36.00
N ARG A 12 25.39 23.68 35.84
CA ARG A 12 26.34 22.72 36.34
C ARG A 12 26.72 23.06 37.78
N PRO A 13 26.56 22.14 38.75
CA PRO A 13 27.37 22.19 39.97
C PRO A 13 28.59 21.25 39.88
N ALA A 14 29.76 21.77 40.33
CA ALA A 14 30.98 20.99 40.49
C ALA A 14 30.85 20.05 41.70
N LEU A 15 31.26 18.79 41.53
CA LEU A 15 31.38 17.80 42.61
C LEU A 15 32.85 17.43 42.84
N PRO A 16 33.28 17.25 44.13
CA PRO A 16 34.65 16.90 44.49
C PRO A 16 34.93 15.40 44.33
N ARG A 17 36.20 15.10 44.09
CA ARG A 17 36.75 13.74 44.00
C ARG A 17 36.73 13.01 45.33
N ALA A 18 36.43 11.74 45.28
CA ALA A 18 36.72 10.59 46.13
C ALA A 18 35.50 9.97 46.84
N LEU A 19 35.02 8.87 46.26
CA LEU A 19 34.71 7.63 47.01
C LEU A 19 34.51 6.50 45.97
N ILE A 20 35.39 5.46 46.07
CA ILE A 20 35.19 4.20 45.35
C ILE A 20 34.09 3.46 46.10
N LEU A 21 32.92 3.36 45.49
CA LEU A 21 31.86 2.42 45.87
C LEU A 21 31.49 1.59 44.66
N ALA A 22 31.52 0.27 44.84
CA ALA A 22 31.09 -0.71 43.87
C ALA A 22 29.61 -0.48 43.52
N CYS A 23 29.33 0.15 42.40
CA CYS A 23 27.99 0.18 41.81
C CYS A 23 27.74 -1.15 41.11
N VAL A 24 26.97 -2.02 41.77
CA VAL A 24 26.20 -3.04 41.08
C VAL A 24 25.28 -2.28 40.11
N ALA A 25 25.61 -2.27 38.83
CA ALA A 25 24.75 -1.77 37.81
C ALA A 25 23.51 -2.70 37.74
N LEU A 26 22.41 -2.29 38.39
CA LEU A 26 21.11 -2.78 38.03
C LEU A 26 20.87 -2.27 36.61
N ALA A 27 21.15 -3.11 35.62
CA ALA A 27 20.61 -2.95 34.29
C ALA A 27 19.08 -3.13 34.43
N VAL A 28 18.35 -2.03 34.64
CA VAL A 28 16.93 -1.99 34.34
C VAL A 28 16.86 -2.16 32.84
N GLY A 29 16.79 -3.40 32.40
CA GLY A 29 16.42 -3.71 31.03
C GLY A 29 15.02 -3.14 30.83
N VAL A 30 14.89 -2.02 30.13
CA VAL A 30 13.62 -1.63 29.53
C VAL A 30 13.33 -2.80 28.60
N ALA A 31 12.42 -3.68 29.00
CA ALA A 31 11.93 -4.73 28.14
C ALA A 31 11.40 -4.03 26.89
N ALA A 32 11.99 -4.33 25.74
CA ALA A 32 11.45 -3.84 24.47
C ALA A 32 9.98 -4.27 24.45
N GLN A 33 9.07 -3.30 24.33
CA GLN A 33 7.66 -3.61 24.26
C GLN A 33 7.45 -4.43 23.00
N ALA A 34 7.05 -5.70 23.17
CA ALA A 34 6.82 -6.58 22.03
C ALA A 34 5.56 -6.11 21.30
N VAL A 35 5.62 -6.05 19.98
CA VAL A 35 4.42 -5.83 19.16
C VAL A 35 3.37 -6.90 19.49
N ILE A 36 2.10 -6.53 19.48
CA ILE A 36 0.98 -7.42 19.75
C ILE A 36 0.33 -7.80 18.42
N LEU A 37 0.24 -9.09 18.15
CA LEU A 37 -0.34 -9.69 16.93
C LEU A 37 -1.38 -10.74 17.31
N PRO A 38 -2.31 -11.06 16.40
CA PRO A 38 -3.18 -12.22 16.57
C PRO A 38 -2.40 -13.54 16.70
N ASP A 39 -3.06 -14.53 17.29
CA ASP A 39 -2.49 -15.88 17.44
C ASP A 39 -2.00 -16.44 16.10
N GLY A 40 -0.81 -17.01 16.12
CA GLY A 40 -0.18 -17.62 14.93
C GLY A 40 0.58 -16.64 14.03
N PHE A 41 0.55 -15.34 14.29
CA PHE A 41 1.33 -14.36 13.52
C PHE A 41 2.61 -13.96 14.25
N VAL A 42 3.66 -13.72 13.47
CA VAL A 42 4.93 -13.21 13.97
C VAL A 42 5.48 -12.11 13.07
N VAL A 43 6.22 -11.19 13.69
CA VAL A 43 7.04 -10.20 12.98
C VAL A 43 8.43 -10.74 12.78
N GLN A 44 8.92 -10.64 11.55
CA GLN A 44 10.28 -11.02 11.19
C GLN A 44 11.02 -9.81 10.62
N PRO A 45 12.25 -9.53 11.05
CA PRO A 45 13.08 -8.52 10.40
C PRO A 45 13.48 -9.01 9.00
N VAL A 46 13.42 -8.10 8.02
CA VAL A 46 13.82 -8.36 6.63
C VAL A 46 15.08 -7.59 6.30
N VAL A 47 15.10 -6.27 6.54
CA VAL A 47 16.28 -5.43 6.34
C VAL A 47 16.41 -4.53 7.56
N LEU A 48 17.52 -4.63 8.24
CA LEU A 48 17.90 -3.77 9.37
C LEU A 48 19.06 -2.85 8.95
N GLU A 49 19.55 -2.10 9.92
CA GLU A 49 20.74 -1.25 9.73
C GLU A 49 21.88 -1.94 8.92
N PRO A 50 22.74 -1.21 8.20
CA PRO A 50 22.89 0.25 8.30
C PRO A 50 22.05 1.03 7.29
N PHE A 51 21.44 2.14 7.74
CA PHE A 51 20.83 3.17 6.91
C PHE A 51 21.54 4.51 7.12
N GLY A 52 21.78 5.26 6.04
CA GLY A 52 22.36 6.60 6.11
C GLY A 52 21.36 7.66 6.61
N GLY A 53 20.06 7.40 6.42
CA GLY A 53 18.94 8.21 6.86
C GLY A 53 17.70 7.38 7.16
N PRO A 54 16.56 8.00 7.56
CA PRO A 54 15.30 7.30 7.75
C PRO A 54 14.82 6.65 6.44
N PRO A 55 14.53 5.33 6.39
CA PRO A 55 13.96 4.71 5.19
C PRO A 55 12.51 5.12 5.02
N ALA A 56 12.13 5.59 3.82
CA ALA A 56 10.84 6.21 3.57
C ALA A 56 9.91 5.39 2.66
N GLY A 57 10.44 4.60 1.74
CA GLY A 57 9.66 3.79 0.82
C GLY A 57 10.45 2.58 0.33
N PHE A 58 9.77 1.59 -0.20
CA PHE A 58 10.40 0.40 -0.77
C PHE A 58 9.60 -0.15 -1.96
N SER A 59 10.25 -0.97 -2.77
CA SER A 59 9.63 -1.73 -3.86
C SER A 59 10.37 -3.04 -4.08
N PHE A 60 9.63 -4.08 -4.44
CA PHE A 60 10.24 -5.37 -4.80
C PHE A 60 10.69 -5.37 -6.25
N LEU A 61 11.85 -5.98 -6.50
CA LEU A 61 12.20 -6.48 -7.81
C LEU A 61 11.47 -7.83 -8.03
N PRO A 62 11.16 -8.21 -9.28
CA PRO A 62 10.48 -9.49 -9.56
C PRO A 62 11.22 -10.73 -9.07
N ASP A 63 12.53 -10.63 -8.84
CA ASP A 63 13.37 -11.70 -8.28
C ASP A 63 13.36 -11.77 -6.74
N GLY A 64 12.61 -10.89 -6.08
CA GLY A 64 12.47 -10.83 -4.63
C GLY A 64 13.49 -9.97 -3.90
N ARG A 65 14.46 -9.36 -4.60
CA ARG A 65 15.28 -8.28 -4.02
C ARG A 65 14.42 -7.06 -3.73
N VAL A 66 14.88 -6.21 -2.81
CA VAL A 66 14.15 -5.02 -2.38
C VAL A 66 14.99 -3.78 -2.62
N VAL A 67 14.42 -2.82 -3.34
CA VAL A 67 14.95 -1.45 -3.43
C VAL A 67 14.30 -0.61 -2.33
N LEU A 68 15.13 0.04 -1.50
CA LEU A 68 14.68 0.94 -0.43
C LEU A 68 15.19 2.34 -0.70
N VAL A 69 14.41 3.34 -0.32
CA VAL A 69 14.82 4.75 -0.40
C VAL A 69 14.88 5.38 0.99
N GLU A 70 15.90 6.20 1.21
CA GLU A 70 16.10 6.96 2.44
C GLU A 70 15.70 8.43 2.20
N LYS A 71 15.09 9.07 3.18
CA LYS A 71 14.68 10.48 3.07
C LYS A 71 15.80 11.39 2.58
N SER A 72 17.05 11.09 2.96
CA SER A 72 18.25 11.87 2.57
C SER A 72 18.70 11.67 1.12
N GLY A 73 17.98 10.87 0.30
CA GLY A 73 18.31 10.60 -1.10
C GLY A 73 19.05 9.29 -1.33
N GLY A 74 19.39 8.52 -0.29
CA GLY A 74 20.02 7.21 -0.44
C GLY A 74 19.09 6.20 -1.10
N VAL A 75 19.62 5.41 -2.03
CA VAL A 75 18.93 4.26 -2.66
C VAL A 75 19.71 3.01 -2.33
N ARG A 76 19.04 2.03 -1.74
CA ARG A 76 19.68 0.80 -1.26
C ARG A 76 19.06 -0.44 -1.88
N LEU A 77 19.85 -1.50 -1.94
CA LEU A 77 19.42 -2.83 -2.39
C LEU A 77 19.61 -3.83 -1.26
N ALA A 78 18.58 -4.61 -0.97
CA ALA A 78 18.66 -5.81 -0.15
C ALA A 78 18.42 -7.04 -1.02
N THR A 79 19.26 -8.06 -0.86
CA THR A 79 19.08 -9.37 -1.51
C THR A 79 18.10 -10.23 -0.71
N SER A 80 17.48 -11.20 -1.38
CA SER A 80 16.56 -12.12 -0.73
C SER A 80 17.25 -12.88 0.41
N GLY A 81 16.65 -12.87 1.59
CA GLY A 81 17.16 -13.53 2.80
C GLY A 81 18.30 -12.80 3.52
N SER A 82 18.79 -11.66 3.03
CA SER A 82 19.76 -10.84 3.75
C SER A 82 19.05 -9.86 4.68
N THR A 83 19.55 -9.70 5.91
CA THR A 83 19.06 -8.68 6.84
C THR A 83 19.78 -7.33 6.71
N THR A 84 20.70 -7.20 5.76
CA THR A 84 21.45 -5.99 5.48
C THR A 84 21.20 -5.53 4.05
N SER A 85 21.45 -4.23 3.80
CA SER A 85 21.34 -3.64 2.47
C SER A 85 22.64 -2.93 2.08
N SER A 86 22.92 -2.85 0.78
CA SER A 86 24.02 -2.07 0.22
C SER A 86 23.51 -0.77 -0.41
N LEU A 87 24.28 0.30 -0.26
CA LEU A 87 24.00 1.57 -0.94
C LEU A 87 24.30 1.43 -2.43
N LEU A 88 23.31 1.64 -3.30
CA LEU A 88 23.49 1.66 -4.76
C LEU A 88 23.95 3.03 -5.24
N THR A 89 23.25 4.08 -4.80
CA THR A 89 23.52 5.46 -5.18
C THR A 89 22.88 6.43 -4.20
N THR A 90 23.21 7.71 -4.34
CA THR A 90 22.50 8.80 -3.68
C THR A 90 22.01 9.77 -4.73
N ILE A 91 20.70 10.05 -4.74
CA ILE A 91 20.08 11.00 -5.67
C ILE A 91 20.43 12.42 -5.20
N PRO A 92 21.11 13.22 -6.02
CA PRO A 92 21.55 14.54 -5.62
C PRO A 92 20.40 15.55 -5.58
N GLY A 93 20.55 16.60 -4.76
CA GLY A 93 19.61 17.72 -4.69
C GLY A 93 18.33 17.44 -3.91
N VAL A 94 18.18 16.25 -3.31
CA VAL A 94 17.05 15.93 -2.43
C VAL A 94 17.10 16.79 -1.18
N THR A 95 15.96 17.41 -0.82
CA THR A 95 15.77 18.07 0.48
C THR A 95 14.94 17.17 1.39
N SER A 96 15.29 17.07 2.68
CA SER A 96 14.69 16.10 3.62
C SER A 96 14.18 16.71 4.91
N GLU A 97 13.98 18.02 4.94
CA GLU A 97 13.41 18.74 6.09
C GLU A 97 11.91 18.40 6.25
N GLY A 98 11.44 18.25 7.49
CA GLY A 98 10.04 17.92 7.78
C GLY A 98 9.61 16.59 7.16
N GLU A 99 8.57 16.60 6.34
CA GLU A 99 8.09 15.43 5.60
C GLU A 99 8.79 15.22 4.26
N ARG A 100 9.51 16.21 3.76
CA ARG A 100 10.31 16.17 2.53
C ARG A 100 11.30 15.01 2.51
N GLY A 101 11.73 14.61 1.32
CA GLY A 101 12.73 13.57 1.12
C GLY A 101 12.62 12.85 -0.21
N LEU A 102 13.44 11.81 -0.36
CA LEU A 102 13.18 10.77 -1.34
C LEU A 102 12.14 9.81 -0.73
N LEU A 103 10.89 9.89 -1.22
CA LEU A 103 9.71 9.36 -0.51
C LEU A 103 9.13 8.11 -1.16
N GLY A 104 9.26 7.96 -2.47
CA GLY A 104 8.67 6.87 -3.22
C GLY A 104 9.63 6.21 -4.19
N VAL A 105 9.40 4.91 -4.41
CA VAL A 105 10.10 4.10 -5.41
C VAL A 105 9.15 3.11 -6.05
N ALA A 106 9.26 2.93 -7.36
CA ALA A 106 8.55 1.92 -8.12
C ALA A 106 9.49 1.27 -9.15
N VAL A 107 9.33 -0.02 -9.37
CA VAL A 107 10.06 -0.79 -10.39
C VAL A 107 9.15 -0.96 -11.60
N ASP A 108 9.70 -0.82 -12.81
CA ASP A 108 8.94 -1.01 -14.05
C ASP A 108 8.35 -2.43 -14.11
N PRO A 109 7.04 -2.58 -14.38
CA PRO A 109 6.39 -3.90 -14.39
C PRO A 109 6.90 -4.83 -15.49
N GLN A 110 7.62 -4.31 -16.49
CA GLN A 110 8.25 -5.10 -17.55
C GLN A 110 9.71 -5.43 -17.24
N TRP A 111 10.15 -5.31 -15.97
CA TRP A 111 11.47 -5.76 -15.56
C TRP A 111 11.69 -7.25 -15.84
N PRO A 112 12.87 -7.71 -16.38
CA PRO A 112 14.08 -6.94 -16.65
C PRO A 112 14.16 -6.39 -18.09
N ALA A 113 13.12 -6.59 -18.92
CA ALA A 113 13.13 -6.12 -20.32
C ALA A 113 13.14 -4.58 -20.38
N ARG A 114 12.50 -3.93 -19.43
CA ARG A 114 12.59 -2.50 -19.16
C ARG A 114 13.21 -2.32 -17.78
N PRO A 115 14.55 -2.20 -17.68
CA PRO A 115 15.25 -2.18 -16.40
C PRO A 115 15.21 -0.77 -15.77
N TYR A 116 14.01 -0.26 -15.51
CA TYR A 116 13.83 1.08 -14.98
C TYR A 116 13.32 1.08 -13.54
N VAL A 117 13.87 2.01 -12.76
CA VAL A 117 13.43 2.29 -11.39
C VAL A 117 13.05 3.76 -11.31
N TYR A 118 11.85 4.03 -10.81
CA TYR A 118 11.28 5.37 -10.70
C TYR A 118 11.32 5.83 -9.26
N PHE A 119 11.60 7.11 -9.05
CA PHE A 119 11.70 7.74 -7.74
C PHE A 119 10.86 9.00 -7.68
N TYR A 120 10.17 9.19 -6.55
CA TYR A 120 9.55 10.46 -6.20
C TYR A 120 10.33 11.10 -5.06
N GLY A 121 10.71 12.35 -5.21
CA GLY A 121 11.41 13.08 -4.17
C GLY A 121 11.16 14.58 -4.27
N THR A 122 11.45 15.29 -3.18
CA THR A 122 11.41 16.75 -3.08
C THR A 122 12.81 17.31 -3.21
N PHE A 123 12.95 18.40 -3.93
CA PHE A 123 14.26 18.92 -4.33
C PHE A 123 14.50 20.38 -3.91
N THR A 124 15.76 20.80 -3.95
CA THR A 124 16.19 22.14 -3.53
C THR A 124 15.67 23.27 -4.44
N ASP A 125 15.09 22.97 -5.58
CA ASP A 125 14.43 23.91 -6.49
C ASP A 125 12.97 24.21 -6.12
N SER A 126 12.51 23.72 -4.96
CA SER A 126 11.14 23.86 -4.46
C SER A 126 10.10 23.16 -5.35
N THR A 127 10.49 22.05 -5.95
CA THR A 127 9.58 21.16 -6.69
C THR A 127 9.76 19.71 -6.26
N ALA A 128 8.71 18.91 -6.38
CA ALA A 128 8.83 17.47 -6.31
C ALA A 128 9.03 16.92 -7.73
N HIS A 129 9.92 15.93 -7.84
CA HIS A 129 10.25 15.30 -9.11
C HIS A 129 9.84 13.83 -9.12
N VAL A 130 9.41 13.36 -10.31
CA VAL A 130 9.44 11.96 -10.67
C VAL A 130 10.66 11.78 -11.59
N THR A 131 11.61 10.95 -11.16
CA THR A 131 12.82 10.62 -11.93
C THR A 131 12.89 9.14 -12.21
N MET A 132 13.44 8.76 -13.34
CA MET A 132 13.66 7.37 -13.75
C MET A 132 15.17 7.13 -13.89
N TYR A 133 15.64 5.97 -13.42
CA TYR A 133 17.02 5.51 -13.59
C TYR A 133 17.04 4.19 -14.35
N THR A 134 18.02 4.04 -15.22
CA THR A 134 18.26 2.76 -15.88
C THR A 134 19.12 1.88 -14.98
N ALA A 135 18.65 0.69 -14.70
CA ALA A 135 19.41 -0.30 -13.97
C ALA A 135 20.32 -1.09 -14.90
N GLY A 136 21.48 -1.44 -14.39
CA GLY A 136 22.47 -2.28 -15.04
C GLY A 136 23.07 -3.29 -14.07
N GLY A 137 24.01 -4.10 -14.56
CA GLY A 137 24.58 -5.19 -13.77
C GLY A 137 23.71 -6.44 -13.82
N ASP A 138 23.51 -7.08 -12.68
CA ASP A 138 22.75 -8.31 -12.56
C ASP A 138 21.27 -8.04 -12.28
N LEU A 139 20.44 -8.24 -13.29
CA LEU A 139 19.02 -7.89 -13.24
C LEU A 139 18.11 -9.01 -12.74
N THR A 140 18.60 -10.24 -12.57
CA THR A 140 17.75 -11.42 -12.36
C THR A 140 18.21 -12.37 -11.26
N ASP A 141 19.41 -12.23 -10.72
CA ASP A 141 19.91 -13.07 -9.63
C ASP A 141 19.49 -12.51 -8.27
N PRO A 142 18.61 -13.18 -7.51
CA PRO A 142 18.12 -12.72 -6.21
C PRO A 142 19.21 -12.62 -5.14
N ALA A 143 20.35 -13.29 -5.31
CA ALA A 143 21.46 -13.26 -4.38
C ALA A 143 22.51 -12.17 -4.72
N SER A 144 22.43 -11.57 -5.91
CA SER A 144 23.42 -10.61 -6.37
C SER A 144 23.19 -9.21 -5.83
N THR A 145 24.25 -8.59 -5.32
CA THR A 145 24.29 -7.16 -4.98
C THR A 145 24.81 -6.30 -6.14
N ASN A 146 25.21 -6.91 -7.26
CA ASN A 146 25.75 -6.23 -8.44
C ASN A 146 24.61 -5.61 -9.26
N LEU A 147 23.95 -4.60 -8.72
CA LEU A 147 22.99 -3.76 -9.42
C LEU A 147 23.51 -2.34 -9.42
N THR A 148 23.39 -1.65 -10.54
CA THR A 148 23.76 -0.23 -10.69
C THR A 148 22.56 0.56 -11.17
N LEU A 149 22.49 1.83 -10.80
CA LEU A 149 21.51 2.80 -11.28
C LEU A 149 22.24 3.95 -11.95
N ALA A 150 21.95 4.17 -13.23
CA ALA A 150 22.64 5.15 -14.07
C ALA A 150 21.64 5.89 -14.98
N SER A 151 22.16 6.84 -15.76
CA SER A 151 21.39 7.55 -16.79
C SER A 151 20.07 8.11 -16.28
N PRO A 152 20.09 9.03 -15.29
CA PRO A 152 18.87 9.63 -14.76
C PRO A 152 18.11 10.35 -15.88
N TYR A 153 16.79 10.13 -15.90
CA TYR A 153 15.86 10.79 -16.81
C TYR A 153 14.76 11.46 -15.99
N LEU A 154 14.60 12.76 -16.14
CA LEU A 154 13.56 13.52 -15.46
C LEU A 154 12.23 13.25 -16.15
N VAL A 155 11.27 12.65 -15.45
CA VAL A 155 9.94 12.34 -15.98
C VAL A 155 8.98 13.51 -15.78
N LEU A 156 8.97 14.08 -14.57
CA LEU A 156 8.09 15.18 -14.20
C LEU A 156 8.77 16.04 -13.12
N ASN A 157 8.66 17.39 -13.21
CA ASN A 157 9.15 18.35 -12.22
C ASN A 157 8.21 19.54 -12.05
N THR A 158 6.94 19.37 -12.33
CA THR A 158 5.96 20.47 -12.31
C THR A 158 5.19 20.55 -11.00
N ILE A 159 5.42 19.61 -10.08
CA ILE A 159 4.75 19.54 -8.78
C ILE A 159 5.42 20.55 -7.84
N ARG A 160 4.64 21.50 -7.34
CA ARG A 160 5.14 22.51 -6.40
C ARG A 160 5.46 21.87 -5.04
N ASP A 161 6.54 22.33 -4.38
CA ASP A 161 6.96 21.92 -3.04
C ASP A 161 7.56 23.13 -2.29
N GLN A 162 6.72 23.98 -1.72
CA GLN A 162 7.13 25.19 -1.01
C GLN A 162 7.19 24.99 0.51
N TYR A 163 6.37 24.06 1.04
CA TYR A 163 6.30 23.78 2.47
C TYR A 163 6.83 22.39 2.79
N SER A 164 7.38 22.21 3.99
CA SER A 164 8.02 20.96 4.42
C SER A 164 7.02 19.90 4.94
N HIS A 165 5.76 20.01 4.58
CA HIS A 165 4.69 19.10 4.99
C HIS A 165 3.68 18.88 3.86
N HIS A 166 2.93 17.79 3.96
CA HIS A 166 1.95 17.34 2.97
C HIS A 166 2.57 17.11 1.59
N ASN A 167 3.65 16.33 1.55
CA ASN A 167 4.39 16.10 0.31
C ASN A 167 3.91 14.85 -0.46
N GLY A 168 3.02 14.03 0.13
CA GLY A 168 2.56 12.78 -0.47
C GLY A 168 3.71 11.80 -0.70
N GLY A 169 3.98 11.46 -1.98
CA GLY A 169 5.23 10.82 -2.40
C GLY A 169 5.16 9.34 -2.72
N THR A 170 4.01 8.72 -2.73
CA THR A 170 3.87 7.32 -3.16
C THR A 170 3.92 7.20 -4.68
N LEU A 171 4.68 6.21 -5.17
CA LEU A 171 4.68 5.75 -6.55
C LEU A 171 4.19 4.30 -6.60
N ARG A 172 3.25 3.99 -7.50
CA ARG A 172 2.79 2.62 -7.77
C ARG A 172 2.45 2.46 -9.26
N PHE A 173 2.77 1.31 -9.82
CA PHE A 173 2.24 0.93 -11.13
C PHE A 173 0.86 0.29 -10.98
N GLY A 174 -0.07 0.70 -11.84
CA GLY A 174 -1.33 0.03 -11.99
C GLY A 174 -1.25 -1.18 -12.93
N PRO A 175 -2.27 -2.07 -12.93
CA PRO A 175 -2.35 -3.18 -13.88
C PRO A 175 -2.51 -2.73 -15.34
N ASP A 176 -2.81 -1.46 -15.55
CA ASP A 176 -2.85 -0.77 -16.86
C ASP A 176 -1.46 -0.37 -17.37
N GLY A 177 -0.40 -0.60 -16.58
CA GLY A 177 0.98 -0.25 -16.89
C GLY A 177 1.32 1.24 -16.71
N CYS A 178 0.37 2.07 -16.26
CA CYS A 178 0.63 3.47 -15.94
C CYS A 178 1.25 3.63 -14.55
N LEU A 179 2.09 4.65 -14.40
CA LEU A 179 2.68 5.05 -13.13
C LEU A 179 1.77 6.07 -12.44
N TYR A 180 1.38 5.77 -11.21
CA TYR A 180 0.59 6.66 -10.36
C TYR A 180 1.48 7.29 -9.30
N ALA A 181 1.27 8.61 -9.07
CA ALA A 181 2.01 9.39 -8.08
C ALA A 181 1.06 10.18 -7.19
N SER A 182 1.25 10.14 -5.88
CA SER A 182 0.49 10.97 -4.95
C SER A 182 1.22 12.28 -4.66
N CYS A 183 0.48 13.39 -4.67
CA CYS A 183 0.95 14.73 -4.34
C CYS A 183 0.06 15.31 -3.23
N GLY A 184 0.62 15.77 -2.14
CA GLY A 184 -0.13 16.49 -1.10
C GLY A 184 -0.46 17.93 -1.50
N ASP A 185 -1.24 18.62 -0.67
CA ASP A 185 -1.70 19.99 -0.93
C ASP A 185 -0.61 21.06 -0.67
N ASP A 186 0.59 20.64 -0.21
CA ASP A 186 1.71 21.51 0.11
C ASP A 186 1.30 22.67 1.06
N GLY A 187 0.39 22.36 2.03
CA GLY A 187 -0.16 23.36 2.97
C GLY A 187 -0.98 24.47 2.30
N SER A 188 -1.50 24.22 1.12
CA SER A 188 -2.20 25.21 0.28
C SER A 188 -3.64 24.82 0.00
N ASP A 189 -4.39 24.58 1.03
CA ASP A 189 -5.76 24.05 1.12
C ASP A 189 -6.60 24.09 -0.17
N CYS A 190 -7.04 25.27 -0.62
CA CYS A 190 -7.91 25.40 -1.79
C CYS A 190 -7.29 24.94 -3.12
N TYR A 191 -5.96 24.82 -3.20
CA TYR A 191 -5.32 24.32 -4.42
C TYR A 191 -5.57 22.83 -4.66
N ALA A 192 -5.95 22.08 -3.64
CA ALA A 192 -6.39 20.69 -3.81
C ALA A 192 -7.63 20.57 -4.73
N GLN A 193 -8.42 21.64 -4.86
CA GLN A 193 -9.58 21.70 -5.77
C GLN A 193 -9.24 22.26 -7.17
N VAL A 194 -7.97 22.61 -7.42
CA VAL A 194 -7.54 23.22 -8.71
C VAL A 194 -6.67 22.22 -9.48
N LEU A 195 -7.23 21.57 -10.49
CA LEU A 195 -6.58 20.50 -11.25
C LEU A 195 -5.20 20.87 -11.82
N ASP A 196 -5.00 22.14 -12.18
CA ASP A 196 -3.76 22.62 -12.81
C ASP A 196 -2.60 22.84 -11.83
N GLN A 197 -2.85 22.75 -10.52
CA GLN A 197 -1.84 22.96 -9.50
C GLN A 197 -1.00 21.71 -9.18
N GLN A 198 -1.52 20.53 -9.46
CA GLN A 198 -0.91 19.24 -9.12
C GLN A 198 -0.66 19.08 -7.59
N LEU A 199 -1.54 19.64 -6.80
CA LEU A 199 -1.53 19.62 -5.34
C LEU A 199 -2.79 18.94 -4.80
N GLY A 200 -2.63 18.08 -3.79
CA GLY A 200 -3.73 17.28 -3.24
C GLY A 200 -4.32 16.32 -4.28
N GLN A 201 -3.47 15.63 -5.04
CA GLN A 201 -3.89 14.87 -6.22
C GLN A 201 -3.20 13.52 -6.33
N ILE A 202 -3.84 12.63 -7.06
CA ILE A 202 -3.20 11.45 -7.67
C ILE A 202 -2.99 11.75 -9.14
N LEU A 203 -1.75 11.71 -9.58
CA LEU A 203 -1.38 11.81 -11.00
C LEU A 203 -1.25 10.41 -11.60
N ARG A 204 -1.63 10.25 -12.88
CA ARG A 204 -1.47 9.01 -13.65
C ARG A 204 -0.71 9.31 -14.93
N LEU A 205 0.41 8.61 -15.13
CA LEU A 205 1.41 8.89 -16.16
C LEU A 205 1.63 7.65 -17.03
N ASP A 206 1.58 7.83 -18.35
CA ASP A 206 2.05 6.83 -19.30
C ASP A 206 3.56 6.96 -19.49
N VAL A 207 4.31 6.02 -18.97
CA VAL A 207 5.77 5.99 -19.06
C VAL A 207 6.28 4.96 -20.07
N SER A 208 5.40 4.38 -20.87
CA SER A 208 5.69 3.27 -21.79
C SER A 208 6.71 3.63 -22.87
N LEU A 209 6.76 4.90 -23.29
CA LEU A 209 7.67 5.41 -24.31
C LEU A 209 8.96 6.00 -23.74
N LEU A 210 9.16 5.98 -22.43
CA LEU A 210 10.35 6.52 -21.79
C LEU A 210 11.48 5.46 -21.68
N PRO A 211 12.77 5.92 -21.67
CA PRO A 211 13.21 7.30 -21.88
C PRO A 211 13.08 7.71 -23.35
N GLY A 212 12.75 8.97 -23.56
CA GLY A 212 12.91 9.62 -24.85
C GLY A 212 14.35 10.08 -25.11
N SER A 213 14.54 11.01 -26.02
CA SER A 213 15.85 11.63 -26.24
C SER A 213 16.23 12.57 -25.09
N GLY A 214 17.52 12.68 -24.79
CA GLY A 214 18.06 13.58 -23.76
C GLY A 214 17.87 13.06 -22.33
N THR A 215 17.73 14.00 -21.38
CA THR A 215 17.62 13.71 -19.94
C THR A 215 16.24 14.05 -19.37
N GLY A 216 15.26 14.35 -20.22
CA GLY A 216 13.92 14.82 -19.83
C GLY A 216 13.87 16.29 -19.40
N PRO A 217 12.73 16.82 -18.93
CA PRO A 217 11.45 16.12 -18.95
C PRO A 217 10.86 16.03 -20.38
N PRO A 218 10.04 15.03 -20.66
CA PRO A 218 9.31 14.96 -21.92
C PRO A 218 8.19 16.01 -21.95
N PRO A 219 7.64 16.35 -23.12
CA PRO A 219 6.39 17.07 -23.20
C PRO A 219 5.30 16.35 -22.38
N LEU A 220 4.50 17.08 -21.59
CA LEU A 220 3.47 16.47 -20.74
C LEU A 220 2.46 15.62 -21.54
N ALA A 221 2.23 15.99 -22.80
CA ALA A 221 1.36 15.22 -23.70
C ALA A 221 1.87 13.79 -23.97
N ASP A 222 3.18 13.57 -23.93
CA ASP A 222 3.81 12.28 -24.22
C ASP A 222 3.69 11.29 -23.04
N ILE A 223 3.40 11.83 -21.86
CA ILE A 223 3.19 11.04 -20.64
C ILE A 223 1.74 11.11 -20.13
N THR A 224 0.82 11.64 -20.95
CA THR A 224 -0.59 11.72 -20.61
C THR A 224 -1.33 10.51 -21.17
N PRO A 225 -1.86 9.60 -20.34
CA PRO A 225 -2.74 8.55 -20.81
C PRO A 225 -3.96 9.09 -21.53
N ALA A 226 -4.33 8.49 -22.67
CA ALA A 226 -5.40 8.98 -23.52
C ALA A 226 -6.79 8.92 -22.85
N ASP A 227 -6.92 8.03 -21.86
CA ASP A 227 -8.14 7.77 -21.09
C ASP A 227 -8.12 8.42 -19.69
N ASN A 228 -7.20 9.34 -19.42
CA ASN A 228 -7.26 10.13 -18.18
C ASN A 228 -8.56 10.95 -18.12
N PRO A 229 -9.17 11.04 -16.90
CA PRO A 229 -10.57 11.50 -16.79
C PRO A 229 -10.76 13.00 -17.02
N PHE A 230 -9.71 13.81 -16.86
CA PHE A 230 -9.84 15.26 -16.93
C PHE A 230 -9.28 15.84 -18.23
N SER A 231 -9.97 16.86 -18.74
CA SER A 231 -9.55 17.68 -19.89
C SER A 231 -8.98 19.02 -19.41
N GLY A 232 -8.49 19.83 -20.33
CA GLY A 232 -8.00 21.19 -20.05
C GLY A 232 -6.52 21.36 -20.34
N THR A 233 -5.77 21.96 -19.41
CA THR A 233 -4.33 22.22 -19.58
C THR A 233 -3.53 20.90 -19.58
N PRO A 234 -2.27 20.93 -20.07
CA PRO A 234 -1.42 19.74 -20.03
C PRO A 234 -1.23 19.16 -18.60
N ARG A 235 -1.25 20.01 -17.55
CA ARG A 235 -1.14 19.57 -16.16
C ARG A 235 -2.41 18.90 -15.65
N SER A 236 -3.58 19.52 -15.88
CA SER A 236 -4.85 18.96 -15.46
C SER A 236 -5.15 17.61 -16.11
N ARG A 237 -4.63 17.37 -17.32
CA ARG A 237 -4.78 16.10 -18.03
C ARG A 237 -3.96 14.94 -17.45
N LEU A 238 -2.98 15.20 -16.55
CA LEU A 238 -2.25 14.16 -15.82
C LEU A 238 -3.01 13.70 -14.57
N VAL A 239 -4.02 14.45 -14.13
CA VAL A 239 -4.75 14.18 -12.89
C VAL A 239 -5.65 12.96 -13.06
N PHE A 240 -5.64 12.08 -12.08
CA PHE A 240 -6.54 10.94 -11.97
C PHE A 240 -7.62 11.21 -10.90
N ALA A 241 -7.22 11.72 -9.73
CA ALA A 241 -8.11 12.15 -8.66
C ALA A 241 -7.56 13.40 -7.97
N TYR A 242 -8.43 14.17 -7.31
CA TYR A 242 -8.08 15.42 -6.63
C TYR A 242 -8.90 15.65 -5.37
N GLY A 243 -8.66 16.74 -4.66
CA GLY A 243 -9.35 17.05 -3.42
C GLY A 243 -8.87 16.18 -2.27
N LEU A 244 -7.58 15.90 -2.21
CA LEU A 244 -6.88 15.20 -1.13
C LEU A 244 -6.02 16.20 -0.36
N ARG A 245 -5.77 15.95 0.93
CA ARG A 245 -4.90 16.79 1.75
C ARG A 245 -3.45 16.33 1.70
N ASN A 246 -3.19 15.16 2.22
CA ASN A 246 -1.88 14.53 2.19
C ASN A 246 -2.04 13.02 1.95
N PRO A 247 -2.26 12.61 0.69
CA PRO A 247 -2.37 11.20 0.32
C PRO A 247 -1.02 10.50 0.51
N PHE A 248 -0.69 10.23 1.78
CA PHE A 248 0.64 9.81 2.21
C PHE A 248 1.00 8.44 1.64
N ARG A 249 0.08 7.46 1.76
CA ARG A 249 0.27 6.15 1.15
C ARG A 249 -1.01 5.68 0.48
N PHE A 250 -0.84 5.14 -0.72
CA PHE A 250 -1.91 4.44 -1.43
C PHE A 250 -1.43 3.11 -1.99
N THR A 251 -2.36 2.25 -2.26
CA THR A 251 -2.14 1.00 -2.99
C THR A 251 -3.07 0.92 -4.19
N ILE A 252 -2.68 0.11 -5.17
CA ILE A 252 -3.54 -0.29 -6.29
C ILE A 252 -3.72 -1.79 -6.18
N ASP A 253 -4.96 -2.23 -6.11
CA ASP A 253 -5.28 -3.64 -6.11
C ASP A 253 -4.93 -4.25 -7.48
N PRO A 254 -4.01 -5.20 -7.56
CA PRO A 254 -3.57 -5.75 -8.84
C PRO A 254 -4.66 -6.55 -9.58
N GLU A 255 -5.72 -6.97 -8.88
CA GLU A 255 -6.80 -7.74 -9.49
C GLU A 255 -7.91 -6.86 -10.08
N THR A 256 -8.22 -5.74 -9.42
CA THR A 256 -9.33 -4.86 -9.82
C THR A 256 -8.87 -3.56 -10.44
N GLY A 257 -7.65 -3.13 -10.17
CA GLY A 257 -7.13 -1.80 -10.51
C GLY A 257 -7.64 -0.70 -9.57
N ASN A 258 -8.46 -1.02 -8.56
CA ASN A 258 -8.96 -0.03 -7.62
C ASN A 258 -7.83 0.55 -6.77
N LEU A 259 -7.90 1.87 -6.54
CA LEU A 259 -6.97 2.56 -5.65
C LEU A 259 -7.57 2.66 -4.25
N TYR A 260 -6.74 2.41 -3.25
CA TYR A 260 -7.06 2.61 -1.82
C TYR A 260 -6.07 3.61 -1.25
N ILE A 261 -6.56 4.79 -0.88
CA ILE A 261 -5.74 5.96 -0.54
C ILE A 261 -5.93 6.27 0.94
N GLY A 262 -4.84 6.29 1.70
CA GLY A 262 -4.81 6.88 3.04
C GLY A 262 -4.51 8.37 2.92
N ASP A 263 -5.49 9.20 3.26
CA ASP A 263 -5.37 10.65 3.23
C ASP A 263 -5.32 11.21 4.66
N VAL A 264 -4.20 11.81 5.02
CA VAL A 264 -3.98 12.35 6.37
C VAL A 264 -4.77 13.62 6.56
N GLY A 265 -5.67 13.59 7.53
CA GLY A 265 -6.58 14.68 7.85
C GLY A 265 -5.92 15.86 8.57
N LEU A 266 -6.73 16.88 8.89
CA LEU A 266 -6.25 18.09 9.55
C LEU A 266 -6.46 18.03 11.09
N LEU A 267 -7.71 17.94 11.53
CA LEU A 267 -8.07 18.06 12.96
C LEU A 267 -9.13 17.06 13.41
N SER A 268 -9.91 16.51 12.49
CA SER A 268 -11.11 15.76 12.85
C SER A 268 -11.04 14.30 12.46
N TRP A 269 -10.60 14.01 11.25
CA TRP A 269 -10.71 12.68 10.68
C TRP A 269 -9.48 12.29 9.85
N GLU A 270 -9.04 11.06 10.03
CA GLU A 270 -8.18 10.35 9.09
C GLU A 270 -9.05 9.58 8.10
N GLU A 271 -8.66 9.48 6.84
CA GLU A 271 -9.53 9.02 5.76
C GLU A 271 -8.92 7.88 4.94
N ILE A 272 -9.76 6.92 4.57
CA ILE A 272 -9.45 5.95 3.51
C ILE A 272 -10.46 6.14 2.38
N HIS A 273 -9.95 6.39 1.18
CA HIS A 273 -10.76 6.45 -0.04
C HIS A 273 -10.59 5.20 -0.88
N GLU A 274 -11.65 4.75 -1.54
CA GLU A 274 -11.62 3.77 -2.61
C GLU A 274 -12.00 4.44 -3.92
N LEU A 275 -11.15 4.34 -4.92
CA LEU A 275 -11.45 4.77 -6.29
C LEU A 275 -11.58 3.55 -7.17
N VAL A 276 -12.80 3.28 -7.63
CA VAL A 276 -13.11 2.12 -8.47
C VAL A 276 -12.62 2.39 -9.89
N TYR A 277 -11.68 1.56 -10.37
CA TYR A 277 -11.01 1.78 -11.66
C TYR A 277 -11.94 1.60 -12.86
N THR A 278 -12.79 0.57 -12.84
CA THR A 278 -13.68 0.27 -13.98
C THR A 278 -14.73 1.35 -14.17
N GLY A 279 -14.70 2.00 -15.35
CA GLY A 279 -15.62 3.10 -15.67
C GLY A 279 -15.30 4.40 -14.93
N PHE A 280 -14.06 4.57 -14.47
CA PHE A 280 -13.62 5.73 -13.72
C PHE A 280 -13.72 7.01 -14.56
N VAL A 281 -14.39 8.02 -14.01
CA VAL A 281 -14.62 9.33 -14.64
C VAL A 281 -13.91 10.48 -13.93
N GLY A 282 -12.98 10.16 -13.04
CA GLY A 282 -12.34 11.09 -12.14
C GLY A 282 -13.07 11.21 -10.80
N ALA A 283 -12.35 11.52 -9.72
CA ALA A 283 -12.92 11.70 -8.40
C ALA A 283 -12.41 12.99 -7.76
N ASN A 284 -13.33 13.69 -7.08
CA ASN A 284 -13.02 14.71 -6.08
C ASN A 284 -13.20 14.08 -4.69
N CYS A 285 -12.14 14.02 -3.88
CA CYS A 285 -12.18 13.43 -2.55
C CYS A 285 -12.67 14.41 -1.45
N GLY A 286 -12.87 15.69 -1.78
CA GLY A 286 -13.58 16.65 -0.94
C GLY A 286 -12.72 17.68 -0.23
N TRP A 287 -11.46 17.41 0.05
CA TRP A 287 -10.57 18.37 0.75
C TRP A 287 -10.37 19.66 -0.08
N PRO A 288 -10.38 20.85 0.54
CA PRO A 288 -10.51 21.14 1.97
C PRO A 288 -11.95 21.48 2.39
N ILE A 289 -12.93 21.29 1.53
CA ILE A 289 -14.33 21.63 1.77
C ILE A 289 -14.98 20.62 2.73
N TYR A 290 -14.54 19.37 2.64
CA TYR A 290 -14.90 18.29 3.56
C TYR A 290 -13.65 17.68 4.19
N GLU A 291 -13.79 17.25 5.43
CA GLU A 291 -12.89 16.37 6.16
C GLU A 291 -13.75 15.21 6.69
N GLY A 292 -13.52 14.00 6.25
CA GLY A 292 -14.48 12.90 6.38
C GLY A 292 -15.78 13.22 5.64
N ASN A 293 -16.89 13.13 6.36
CA ASN A 293 -18.21 13.50 5.88
C ASN A 293 -18.70 14.86 6.42
N MET A 294 -17.79 15.65 7.00
CA MET A 294 -18.12 16.92 7.66
C MET A 294 -17.60 18.10 6.85
N ALA A 295 -18.45 19.11 6.63
CA ALA A 295 -18.02 20.36 6.03
C ALA A 295 -17.07 21.11 6.97
N THR A 296 -15.93 21.55 6.45
CA THR A 296 -14.88 22.25 7.21
C THR A 296 -15.17 23.73 7.37
N GLY A 297 -15.95 24.32 6.46
CA GLY A 297 -16.17 25.77 6.37
C GLY A 297 -15.06 26.55 5.67
N TYR A 298 -14.09 25.90 5.03
CA TYR A 298 -13.08 26.58 4.20
C TYR A 298 -13.75 27.37 3.07
N PRO A 299 -13.34 28.63 2.84
CA PRO A 299 -13.95 29.51 1.86
C PRO A 299 -13.40 29.29 0.44
N CYS A 300 -13.34 28.03 -0.01
CA CYS A 300 -12.90 27.74 -1.37
C CYS A 300 -14.03 27.97 -2.38
N PRO A 301 -13.74 28.56 -3.56
CA PRO A 301 -14.73 28.72 -4.61
C PRO A 301 -15.04 27.34 -5.22
N GLU A 302 -16.34 27.13 -5.56
CA GLU A 302 -16.93 25.93 -6.17
C GLU A 302 -17.08 24.72 -5.24
N PHE A 303 -18.21 24.06 -5.39
CA PHE A 303 -18.61 22.86 -4.65
C PHE A 303 -19.01 21.76 -5.65
N PRO A 304 -18.03 21.15 -6.35
CA PRO A 304 -18.38 19.99 -7.16
C PRO A 304 -18.78 18.82 -6.25
N PRO A 305 -19.58 17.87 -6.73
CA PRO A 305 -19.84 16.64 -6.01
C PRO A 305 -18.54 15.97 -5.60
N PHE A 306 -18.48 15.43 -4.38
CA PHE A 306 -17.30 14.68 -3.91
C PHE A 306 -17.63 13.23 -3.64
N THR A 307 -16.61 12.39 -3.71
CA THR A 307 -16.64 10.98 -3.38
C THR A 307 -16.24 10.83 -1.91
N PRO A 308 -17.16 10.46 -1.01
CA PRO A 308 -16.85 10.32 0.41
C PRO A 308 -15.84 9.18 0.65
N PRO A 309 -15.07 9.25 1.74
CA PRO A 309 -14.19 8.15 2.14
C PRO A 309 -15.02 6.90 2.50
N ILE A 310 -14.41 5.73 2.29
CA ILE A 310 -15.01 4.42 2.64
C ILE A 310 -14.84 4.10 4.13
N HIS A 311 -13.87 4.73 4.79
CA HIS A 311 -13.63 4.59 6.22
C HIS A 311 -13.01 5.88 6.77
N VAL A 312 -13.43 6.27 7.96
CA VAL A 312 -12.85 7.37 8.72
C VAL A 312 -12.64 6.95 10.17
N TYR A 313 -11.64 7.54 10.82
CA TYR A 313 -11.48 7.43 12.26
C TYR A 313 -11.01 8.77 12.83
N PRO A 314 -11.32 9.06 14.11
CA PRO A 314 -11.00 10.35 14.70
C PRO A 314 -9.51 10.64 14.71
N ASN A 315 -9.15 11.87 14.31
CA ASN A 315 -7.85 12.45 14.61
C ASN A 315 -7.98 13.15 15.99
N PRO A 316 -7.45 12.56 17.06
CA PRO A 316 -7.66 13.12 18.40
C PRO A 316 -6.91 14.44 18.56
N PRO A 317 -7.49 15.43 19.25
CA PRO A 317 -6.81 16.68 19.54
C PRO A 317 -5.56 16.46 20.40
N ASP A 318 -4.55 17.33 20.21
CA ASP A 318 -3.26 17.35 20.91
C ASP A 318 -3.33 16.83 22.38
N PRO A 319 -2.41 15.96 22.87
CA PRO A 319 -1.13 15.62 22.23
C PRO A 319 -1.12 14.36 21.33
N ALA A 320 -2.24 13.68 21.17
CA ALA A 320 -2.31 12.46 20.38
C ALA A 320 -2.63 12.81 18.92
N THR A 321 -1.61 12.85 18.10
CA THR A 321 -1.75 13.00 16.65
C THR A 321 -2.05 11.65 16.01
N ALA A 322 -2.82 11.65 14.92
CA ALA A 322 -3.00 10.51 14.03
C ALA A 322 -2.39 10.82 12.67
N ALA A 323 -2.03 9.79 11.93
CA ALA A 323 -1.69 9.88 10.50
C ALA A 323 -1.88 8.52 9.86
N VAL A 324 -2.87 8.43 8.99
CA VAL A 324 -3.20 7.17 8.32
C VAL A 324 -2.11 6.77 7.33
N VAL A 325 -1.78 5.48 7.34
CA VAL A 325 -0.95 4.83 6.34
C VAL A 325 -1.84 3.85 5.58
N GLY A 326 -2.18 4.19 4.34
CA GLY A 326 -2.91 3.30 3.45
C GLY A 326 -2.08 2.06 3.13
N GLY A 327 -2.65 0.89 3.30
CA GLY A 327 -2.01 -0.39 3.05
C GLY A 327 -2.69 -1.18 1.94
N PRO A 328 -2.30 -2.42 1.72
CA PRO A 328 -2.76 -3.23 0.60
C PRO A 328 -4.10 -3.91 0.86
N ILE A 329 -4.80 -4.23 -0.24
CA ILE A 329 -5.72 -5.36 -0.25
C ILE A 329 -4.89 -6.63 -0.15
N TYR A 330 -5.23 -7.49 0.79
CA TYR A 330 -4.54 -8.74 1.00
C TYR A 330 -4.99 -9.78 -0.04
N HIS A 331 -4.04 -10.29 -0.80
CA HIS A 331 -4.22 -11.43 -1.69
C HIS A 331 -3.25 -12.54 -1.32
N ARG A 332 -3.78 -13.74 -1.13
CA ARG A 332 -2.93 -14.89 -0.82
C ARG A 332 -2.03 -15.24 -2.00
N VAL A 333 -0.78 -15.49 -1.69
CA VAL A 333 0.16 -16.10 -2.65
C VAL A 333 0.14 -17.60 -2.44
N PRO A 334 -0.31 -18.39 -3.43
CA PRO A 334 -0.38 -19.85 -3.29
C PRO A 334 0.99 -20.48 -3.03
N ASN A 335 1.02 -21.55 -2.25
CA ASN A 335 2.22 -22.36 -1.97
C ASN A 335 3.37 -21.61 -1.29
N THR A 336 3.08 -20.54 -0.56
CA THR A 336 4.07 -19.85 0.27
C THR A 336 3.73 -20.00 1.76
N ALA A 337 4.77 -20.22 2.57
CA ALA A 337 4.61 -20.38 4.02
C ALA A 337 4.29 -19.05 4.74
N ALA A 338 4.46 -17.92 4.08
CA ALA A 338 4.22 -16.60 4.66
C ALA A 338 2.78 -16.11 4.48
N SER A 339 2.00 -16.75 3.58
CA SER A 339 0.62 -16.34 3.32
C SER A 339 -0.29 -16.51 4.52
N PHE A 340 -1.14 -15.51 4.74
CA PHE A 340 -2.15 -15.53 5.77
C PHE A 340 -3.29 -16.51 5.43
N PRO A 341 -4.08 -16.97 6.43
CA PRO A 341 -5.28 -17.77 6.20
C PRO A 341 -6.30 -17.11 5.27
N PHE A 342 -7.22 -17.91 4.76
CA PHE A 342 -8.23 -17.47 3.78
C PHE A 342 -9.16 -16.35 4.28
N GLU A 343 -9.42 -16.26 5.57
CA GLU A 343 -10.25 -15.21 6.14
C GLU A 343 -9.68 -13.79 5.94
N TYR A 344 -8.41 -13.69 5.54
CA TYR A 344 -7.75 -12.41 5.22
C TYR A 344 -7.86 -12.02 3.75
N GLU A 345 -8.28 -12.94 2.87
CA GLU A 345 -8.41 -12.67 1.44
C GLU A 345 -9.39 -11.53 1.16
N GLY A 346 -8.96 -10.53 0.40
CA GLY A 346 -9.74 -9.34 0.09
C GLY A 346 -9.87 -8.33 1.23
N ASN A 347 -9.18 -8.53 2.37
CA ASN A 347 -9.17 -7.54 3.44
C ASN A 347 -8.27 -6.37 3.07
N LEU A 348 -8.73 -5.15 3.31
CA LEU A 348 -7.90 -3.95 3.23
C LEU A 348 -7.19 -3.74 4.56
N PHE A 349 -5.86 -3.70 4.55
CA PHE A 349 -5.06 -3.32 5.69
C PHE A 349 -4.78 -1.82 5.70
N LEU A 350 -4.78 -1.23 6.88
CA LEU A 350 -4.36 0.15 7.12
C LEU A 350 -3.67 0.24 8.49
N ALA A 351 -2.82 1.24 8.66
CA ALA A 351 -2.15 1.50 9.93
C ALA A 351 -2.23 2.98 10.30
N ASP A 352 -1.92 3.28 11.56
CA ASP A 352 -1.68 4.65 11.99
C ASP A 352 -0.21 4.81 12.38
N PHE A 353 0.43 5.84 11.83
CA PHE A 353 1.83 6.13 12.01
C PHE A 353 2.21 6.47 13.46
N TYR A 354 1.35 7.24 14.15
CA TYR A 354 1.57 7.70 15.51
C TYR A 354 0.91 6.81 16.56
N ALA A 355 -0.31 6.35 16.32
CA ALA A 355 -1.04 5.51 17.27
C ALA A 355 -0.54 4.04 17.27
N GLY A 356 0.19 3.62 16.23
CA GLY A 356 0.88 2.34 16.18
C GLY A 356 -0.02 1.11 16.11
N TRP A 357 -1.25 1.25 15.64
CA TRP A 357 -2.15 0.12 15.38
C TRP A 357 -2.19 -0.22 13.89
N ILE A 358 -2.54 -1.48 13.60
CA ILE A 358 -2.92 -1.97 12.28
C ILE A 358 -4.37 -2.43 12.35
N ARG A 359 -5.21 -2.06 11.38
CA ARG A 359 -6.61 -2.48 11.21
C ARG A 359 -6.80 -3.28 9.95
N ARG A 360 -7.89 -4.04 9.95
CA ARG A 360 -8.42 -4.72 8.77
C ARG A 360 -9.83 -4.21 8.49
N LEU A 361 -10.09 -3.85 7.25
CA LEU A 361 -11.45 -3.63 6.77
C LEU A 361 -11.85 -4.80 5.88
N VAL A 362 -13.11 -5.16 5.95
CA VAL A 362 -13.74 -6.17 5.09
C VAL A 362 -14.88 -5.53 4.31
N ARG A 363 -15.05 -5.96 3.08
CA ARG A 363 -16.16 -5.52 2.26
C ARG A 363 -17.41 -6.29 2.63
N THR A 364 -18.47 -5.56 3.01
CA THR A 364 -19.80 -6.09 3.36
C THR A 364 -20.83 -5.61 2.34
N GLN A 365 -22.10 -5.96 2.56
CA GLN A 365 -23.21 -5.43 1.75
C GLN A 365 -23.46 -3.93 1.97
N SER A 366 -23.12 -3.44 3.16
CA SER A 366 -23.27 -2.01 3.55
C SER A 366 -22.06 -1.15 3.16
N GLY A 367 -20.98 -1.76 2.65
CA GLY A 367 -19.72 -1.09 2.32
C GLY A 367 -18.53 -1.70 3.03
N TRP A 368 -17.54 -0.89 3.36
CA TRP A 368 -16.36 -1.34 4.11
C TRP A 368 -16.59 -1.17 5.61
N GLU A 369 -16.28 -2.20 6.38
CA GLU A 369 -16.43 -2.24 7.83
C GLU A 369 -15.15 -2.79 8.48
N VAL A 370 -14.90 -2.41 9.75
CA VAL A 370 -13.82 -3.02 10.53
C VAL A 370 -14.10 -4.51 10.66
N ALA A 371 -13.11 -5.33 10.32
CA ALA A 371 -13.24 -6.78 10.37
C ALA A 371 -13.50 -7.28 11.80
N LEU A 372 -14.29 -8.34 11.93
CA LEU A 372 -14.50 -8.98 13.23
C LEU A 372 -13.16 -9.43 13.84
N PRO A 373 -13.03 -9.35 15.19
CA PRO A 373 -11.82 -9.77 15.89
C PRO A 373 -11.49 -11.25 15.66
N VAL A 374 -10.20 -11.54 15.58
CA VAL A 374 -9.65 -12.90 15.52
C VAL A 374 -8.95 -13.23 16.84
N PRO A 375 -8.74 -14.52 17.18
CA PRO A 375 -8.05 -14.93 18.41
C PRO A 375 -6.69 -14.25 18.57
N GLY A 376 -6.39 -13.79 19.79
CA GLY A 376 -5.14 -13.08 20.12
C GLY A 376 -5.05 -11.64 19.67
N GLN A 377 -6.05 -11.11 18.96
CA GLN A 377 -6.11 -9.71 18.55
C GLN A 377 -6.15 -8.79 19.77
N PRO A 378 -5.41 -7.66 19.77
CA PRO A 378 -5.27 -6.81 20.98
C PRO A 378 -6.57 -6.15 21.43
N ASP A 379 -7.45 -5.75 20.52
CA ASP A 379 -8.76 -5.17 20.81
C ASP A 379 -9.73 -5.32 19.63
N ALA A 380 -10.96 -4.82 19.77
CA ALA A 380 -12.02 -5.01 18.76
C ALA A 380 -11.68 -4.39 17.40
N ASP A 381 -10.99 -3.26 17.39
CA ASP A 381 -10.75 -2.48 16.17
C ASP A 381 -9.34 -2.65 15.62
N SER A 382 -8.37 -2.99 16.47
CA SER A 382 -6.97 -3.11 16.09
C SER A 382 -6.59 -4.57 15.92
N TRP A 383 -6.24 -4.94 14.69
CA TRP A 383 -5.71 -6.27 14.39
C TRP A 383 -4.33 -6.49 15.01
N ALA A 384 -3.50 -5.42 15.07
CA ALA A 384 -2.21 -5.44 15.73
C ALA A 384 -1.92 -4.10 16.41
N ARG A 385 -0.98 -4.08 17.38
CA ARG A 385 -0.56 -2.88 18.12
C ARG A 385 0.94 -2.81 18.33
N ASP A 386 1.38 -1.62 18.74
CA ASP A 386 2.77 -1.24 19.02
C ASP A 386 3.67 -1.16 17.77
N PHE A 387 3.03 -0.89 16.61
CA PHE A 387 3.66 -0.67 15.32
C PHE A 387 3.81 0.84 15.03
N TYR A 388 4.54 1.56 15.87
CA TYR A 388 4.75 3.01 15.71
C TYR A 388 5.72 3.35 14.58
N TYR A 389 5.47 4.45 13.88
CA TYR A 389 6.34 5.05 12.86
C TYR A 389 6.59 4.14 11.64
N PHE A 390 5.59 3.37 11.24
CA PHE A 390 5.62 2.67 9.96
C PHE A 390 5.18 3.59 8.83
N SER A 391 6.06 3.76 7.84
CA SER A 391 5.88 4.73 6.76
C SER A 391 5.38 4.14 5.46
N ASP A 392 5.42 2.81 5.28
CA ASP A 392 4.93 2.13 4.08
C ASP A 392 4.50 0.70 4.43
N MET A 393 3.48 0.20 3.73
CA MET A 393 2.92 -1.14 3.91
C MET A 393 2.57 -1.74 2.55
N GLN A 394 3.10 -2.92 2.24
CA GLN A 394 2.87 -3.61 0.96
C GLN A 394 2.79 -5.12 1.16
N MET A 395 2.11 -5.79 0.24
CA MET A 395 2.20 -7.24 0.11
C MET A 395 3.55 -7.62 -0.48
N GLY A 396 4.19 -8.63 0.10
CA GLY A 396 5.37 -9.24 -0.48
C GLY A 396 5.04 -10.34 -1.49
N PRO A 397 5.99 -10.68 -2.37
CA PRO A 397 5.83 -11.78 -3.34
C PRO A 397 5.70 -13.15 -2.69
N ASP A 398 6.02 -13.26 -1.40
CA ASP A 398 5.88 -14.46 -0.57
C ASP A 398 4.53 -14.54 0.18
N GLY A 399 3.66 -13.55 0.01
CA GLY A 399 2.36 -13.46 0.69
C GLY A 399 2.41 -12.92 2.12
N GLY A 400 3.56 -12.49 2.60
CA GLY A 400 3.71 -11.76 3.85
C GLY A 400 3.29 -10.29 3.73
N LEU A 401 2.88 -9.68 4.83
CA LEU A 401 2.62 -8.24 4.91
C LEU A 401 3.89 -7.52 5.35
N TYR A 402 4.44 -6.68 4.46
CA TYR A 402 5.69 -5.95 4.69
C TYR A 402 5.43 -4.54 5.18
N LEU A 403 6.24 -4.11 6.15
CA LEU A 403 6.12 -2.83 6.84
C LEU A 403 7.48 -2.16 6.93
N LEU A 404 7.58 -0.92 6.47
CA LEU A 404 8.81 -0.13 6.55
C LEU A 404 8.76 0.82 7.74
N LYS A 405 9.63 0.62 8.72
CA LYS A 405 9.74 1.45 9.91
C LYS A 405 10.73 2.58 9.72
N LEU A 406 10.23 3.82 9.82
CA LEU A 406 11.01 5.04 9.60
C LEU A 406 12.02 5.31 10.72
N ASN A 407 11.61 5.15 11.98
CA ASN A 407 12.38 5.52 13.16
C ASN A 407 12.50 4.35 14.15
N THR A 408 13.64 4.25 14.83
CA THR A 408 13.78 3.36 15.98
C THR A 408 12.95 3.88 17.14
N PHE A 409 12.09 3.05 17.69
CA PHE A 409 11.21 3.40 18.81
C PHE A 409 10.82 2.15 19.60
N GLN A 410 10.76 2.25 20.94
CA GLN A 410 10.38 1.18 21.88
C GLN A 410 11.12 -0.15 21.65
N GLY A 411 12.42 -0.07 21.34
CA GLY A 411 13.26 -1.26 21.15
C GLY A 411 13.16 -1.91 19.77
N MET A 412 12.23 -1.48 18.90
CA MET A 412 12.14 -1.92 17.51
C MET A 412 12.96 -0.96 16.64
N ALA A 413 14.01 -1.46 16.00
CA ALA A 413 14.89 -0.69 15.13
C ALA A 413 14.15 -0.22 13.87
N ARG A 414 14.63 0.88 13.23
CA ARG A 414 14.19 1.24 11.89
C ARG A 414 14.61 0.16 10.90
N GLY A 415 13.80 -0.06 9.85
CA GLY A 415 14.06 -1.09 8.86
C GLY A 415 12.80 -1.67 8.23
N LEU A 416 12.99 -2.65 7.39
CA LEU A 416 11.91 -3.41 6.75
C LEU A 416 11.62 -4.67 7.57
N TYR A 417 10.35 -4.88 7.86
CA TYR A 417 9.82 -6.04 8.58
C TYR A 417 8.75 -6.71 7.75
N ARG A 418 8.48 -7.98 8.04
CA ARG A 418 7.30 -8.66 7.50
C ARG A 418 6.52 -9.35 8.60
N ILE A 419 5.21 -9.38 8.46
CA ILE A 419 4.31 -10.21 9.26
C ILE A 419 3.98 -11.44 8.43
N VAL A 420 4.09 -12.61 9.04
CA VAL A 420 3.79 -13.90 8.43
C VAL A 420 2.94 -14.75 9.37
N ASP A 421 2.14 -15.67 8.81
CA ASP A 421 1.43 -16.68 9.59
C ASP A 421 2.35 -17.89 9.79
N THR A 422 2.58 -18.27 11.03
CA THR A 422 3.41 -19.45 11.39
C THR A 422 2.63 -20.76 11.37
N ARG A 423 1.29 -20.71 11.41
CA ARG A 423 0.43 -21.90 11.36
C ARG A 423 0.50 -22.59 10.00
N ALA A 424 0.82 -21.84 8.94
CA ALA A 424 1.01 -22.39 7.60
C ALA A 424 2.20 -23.36 7.49
N THR A 425 3.15 -23.33 8.44
CA THR A 425 4.31 -24.23 8.46
C THR A 425 4.01 -25.60 9.08
N ASP A 426 2.89 -25.74 9.79
CA ASP A 426 2.48 -26.99 10.45
C ASP A 426 1.53 -27.87 9.58
N VAL A 427 1.49 -27.65 8.27
CA VAL A 427 0.76 -28.58 7.39
C VAL A 427 1.53 -29.91 7.40
N PRO A 428 0.97 -31.00 7.97
CA PRO A 428 1.60 -32.29 7.89
C PRO A 428 1.80 -32.66 6.42
N SER A 429 3.01 -33.02 6.07
CA SER A 429 3.33 -33.53 4.73
C SER A 429 2.47 -34.79 4.48
N GLY A 430 1.30 -34.60 3.86
CA GLY A 430 0.36 -35.69 3.56
C GLY A 430 -1.11 -35.31 3.47
N ILE A 431 -1.54 -34.09 3.88
CA ILE A 431 -2.93 -33.65 3.71
C ILE A 431 -2.93 -32.43 2.80
N THR A 432 -3.19 -32.63 1.54
CA THR A 432 -3.48 -31.58 0.56
C THR A 432 -4.88 -31.01 0.85
N HIS A 433 -4.96 -30.02 1.73
CA HIS A 433 -6.16 -29.21 1.85
C HIS A 433 -6.20 -28.22 0.69
N VAL A 434 -6.99 -28.55 -0.32
CA VAL A 434 -7.36 -27.55 -1.32
C VAL A 434 -8.48 -26.71 -0.71
N ALA A 435 -8.22 -25.45 -0.45
CA ALA A 435 -9.26 -24.54 -0.02
C ALA A 435 -9.99 -23.97 -1.25
N VAL A 436 -11.30 -23.86 -1.16
CA VAL A 436 -12.14 -23.24 -2.19
C VAL A 436 -12.99 -22.17 -1.51
N LEU A 437 -12.86 -20.94 -1.99
CA LEU A 437 -13.57 -19.81 -1.43
C LEU A 437 -14.32 -19.04 -2.52
N ALA A 438 -15.59 -18.75 -2.26
CA ALA A 438 -16.38 -17.81 -3.06
C ALA A 438 -16.31 -16.42 -2.41
N VAL A 439 -15.79 -15.40 -3.13
CA VAL A 439 -15.63 -14.03 -2.62
C VAL A 439 -16.10 -13.03 -3.68
N PRO A 440 -16.95 -12.07 -3.32
CA PRO A 440 -17.67 -11.93 -2.06
C PRO A 440 -18.73 -13.04 -1.87
N ASN A 441 -19.01 -13.43 -0.63
CA ASN A 441 -20.11 -14.32 -0.30
C ASN A 441 -20.72 -13.89 1.06
N PRO A 442 -21.88 -13.24 1.09
CA PRO A 442 -22.84 -13.06 -0.01
C PRO A 442 -22.35 -12.19 -1.17
N ALA A 443 -22.75 -12.58 -2.39
CA ALA A 443 -22.40 -11.91 -3.62
C ALA A 443 -23.51 -10.98 -4.10
N PRO A 444 -23.25 -9.68 -4.40
CA PRO A 444 -24.21 -8.81 -5.05
C PRO A 444 -24.58 -9.37 -6.43
N ARG A 445 -25.87 -9.28 -6.78
CA ARG A 445 -26.41 -9.88 -8.01
C ARG A 445 -25.72 -9.39 -9.29
N ASP A 446 -25.33 -8.11 -9.32
CA ASP A 446 -24.78 -7.48 -10.51
C ASP A 446 -23.24 -7.58 -10.59
N TRP A 447 -22.59 -8.03 -9.51
CA TRP A 447 -21.14 -8.14 -9.43
C TRP A 447 -20.65 -9.59 -9.45
N GLY A 448 -21.51 -10.51 -9.01
CA GLY A 448 -21.14 -11.92 -8.93
C GLY A 448 -20.14 -12.25 -7.82
N THR A 449 -19.45 -13.36 -7.98
CA THR A 449 -18.44 -13.85 -7.03
C THR A 449 -17.32 -14.58 -7.75
N SER A 450 -16.11 -14.47 -7.23
CA SER A 450 -14.96 -15.25 -7.69
C SER A 450 -14.79 -16.47 -6.81
N ILE A 451 -14.74 -17.65 -7.42
CA ILE A 451 -14.40 -18.89 -6.76
C ILE A 451 -12.90 -19.10 -6.91
N ARG A 452 -12.17 -18.88 -5.82
CA ARG A 452 -10.73 -19.02 -5.75
C ARG A 452 -10.34 -20.39 -5.26
N LEU A 453 -9.28 -20.93 -5.82
CA LEU A 453 -8.82 -22.29 -5.60
C LEU A 453 -7.36 -22.26 -5.20
N ASP A 454 -7.05 -22.77 -4.03
CA ASP A 454 -5.67 -22.97 -3.58
C ASP A 454 -5.24 -24.40 -3.93
N LEU A 455 -4.77 -24.56 -5.16
CA LEU A 455 -4.31 -25.84 -5.66
C LEU A 455 -2.80 -26.00 -5.41
N PRO A 456 -2.32 -27.18 -5.04
CA PRO A 456 -0.90 -27.43 -4.81
C PRO A 456 -0.03 -27.24 -6.07
N HIS A 457 -0.63 -27.26 -7.25
CA HIS A 457 -0.02 -26.95 -8.54
C HIS A 457 -1.09 -26.54 -9.55
N ALA A 458 -0.71 -25.74 -10.54
CA ALA A 458 -1.62 -25.32 -11.59
C ALA A 458 -2.13 -26.53 -12.39
N GLU A 459 -3.44 -26.73 -12.41
CA GLU A 459 -4.10 -27.80 -13.15
C GLU A 459 -5.47 -27.38 -13.69
N ALA A 460 -5.99 -28.16 -14.62
CA ALA A 460 -7.31 -27.90 -15.18
C ALA A 460 -8.43 -28.14 -14.16
N VAL A 461 -9.34 -27.16 -14.06
CA VAL A 461 -10.46 -27.15 -13.12
C VAL A 461 -11.78 -26.96 -13.84
N GLU A 462 -12.78 -27.72 -13.44
CA GLU A 462 -14.16 -27.54 -13.80
C GLU A 462 -14.98 -27.09 -12.58
N LEU A 463 -15.67 -25.95 -12.70
CA LEU A 463 -16.63 -25.46 -11.73
C LEU A 463 -18.04 -25.59 -12.28
N ARG A 464 -18.94 -26.17 -11.49
CA ARG A 464 -20.38 -26.25 -11.80
C ARG A 464 -21.18 -25.59 -10.68
N ILE A 465 -22.16 -24.78 -11.06
CA ILE A 465 -23.05 -24.08 -10.13
C ILE A 465 -24.46 -24.62 -10.30
N TYR A 466 -25.14 -24.86 -9.18
CA TYR A 466 -26.48 -25.40 -9.09
C TYR A 466 -27.37 -24.52 -8.23
N ASP A 467 -28.67 -24.52 -8.49
CA ASP A 467 -29.65 -23.98 -7.54
C ASP A 467 -29.95 -25.00 -6.40
N VAL A 468 -30.69 -24.55 -5.40
CA VAL A 468 -31.06 -25.41 -4.24
C VAL A 468 -31.87 -26.63 -4.59
N ALA A 469 -32.49 -26.70 -5.78
CA ALA A 469 -33.18 -27.87 -6.30
C ALA A 469 -32.25 -28.81 -7.09
N GLY A 470 -30.95 -28.52 -7.12
CA GLY A 470 -29.95 -29.33 -7.82
C GLY A 470 -29.91 -29.09 -9.34
N ARG A 471 -30.66 -28.11 -9.86
CA ARG A 471 -30.67 -27.80 -11.29
C ARG A 471 -29.41 -27.05 -11.65
N HIS A 472 -28.75 -27.47 -12.74
CA HIS A 472 -27.53 -26.84 -13.24
C HIS A 472 -27.78 -25.40 -13.72
N VAL A 473 -27.00 -24.44 -13.22
CA VAL A 473 -27.10 -23.01 -13.51
C VAL A 473 -26.00 -22.56 -14.47
N ARG A 474 -24.75 -22.88 -14.15
CA ARG A 474 -23.58 -22.44 -14.92
C ARG A 474 -22.42 -23.43 -14.81
N ARG A 475 -21.56 -23.47 -15.84
CA ARG A 475 -20.33 -24.25 -15.86
C ARG A 475 -19.19 -23.39 -16.35
N PHE A 476 -18.04 -23.52 -15.72
CA PHE A 476 -16.80 -22.87 -16.09
C PHE A 476 -15.68 -23.91 -16.20
N PHE A 477 -14.68 -23.57 -16.99
CA PHE A 477 -13.48 -24.36 -17.14
C PHE A 477 -12.28 -23.43 -17.13
N SER A 478 -11.25 -23.74 -16.32
CA SER A 478 -9.97 -23.06 -16.29
C SER A 478 -8.85 -24.05 -16.54
N PRO A 479 -7.96 -23.82 -17.49
CA PRO A 479 -6.83 -24.73 -17.73
C PRO A 479 -5.76 -24.68 -16.63
N SER A 480 -5.69 -23.60 -15.85
CA SER A 480 -4.69 -23.37 -14.79
C SER A 480 -5.24 -23.31 -13.38
N GLY A 481 -6.55 -23.22 -13.21
CA GLY A 481 -7.26 -23.42 -11.94
C GLY A 481 -7.19 -22.35 -10.86
N ALA A 482 -6.59 -21.18 -11.10
CA ALA A 482 -6.35 -20.22 -10.01
C ALA A 482 -7.62 -19.50 -9.50
N SER A 483 -8.50 -19.06 -10.40
CA SER A 483 -9.74 -18.36 -10.05
C SER A 483 -10.77 -18.47 -11.16
N LEU A 484 -12.04 -18.55 -10.80
CA LEU A 484 -13.17 -18.62 -11.72
C LEU A 484 -14.25 -17.63 -11.28
N HIS A 485 -14.57 -16.67 -12.10
CA HIS A 485 -15.58 -15.66 -11.79
C HIS A 485 -16.96 -16.06 -12.30
N TRP A 486 -17.96 -15.99 -11.42
CA TRP A 486 -19.37 -16.13 -11.79
C TRP A 486 -20.09 -14.79 -11.63
N ASP A 487 -20.59 -14.26 -12.71
CA ASP A 487 -21.30 -12.98 -12.85
C ASP A 487 -22.75 -13.00 -12.33
N GLY A 488 -23.17 -14.03 -11.60
CA GLY A 488 -24.56 -14.17 -11.15
C GLY A 488 -25.57 -14.43 -12.26
N ARG A 489 -25.11 -14.92 -13.44
CA ARG A 489 -25.95 -15.16 -14.61
C ARG A 489 -25.99 -16.63 -15.01
N ARG A 490 -27.11 -17.02 -15.63
CA ARG A 490 -27.28 -18.33 -16.27
C ARG A 490 -26.47 -18.41 -17.57
N ARG A 491 -26.48 -19.60 -18.19
CA ARG A 491 -25.82 -19.81 -19.49
C ARG A 491 -26.40 -18.94 -20.62
N ASP A 492 -27.70 -18.62 -20.57
CA ASP A 492 -28.40 -17.76 -21.52
C ASP A 492 -28.20 -16.25 -21.27
N GLY A 493 -27.35 -15.89 -20.28
CA GLY A 493 -27.09 -14.51 -19.90
C GLY A 493 -28.15 -13.89 -18.97
N SER A 494 -29.26 -14.59 -18.68
CA SER A 494 -30.28 -14.09 -17.74
C SER A 494 -29.74 -14.08 -16.30
N PRO A 495 -30.02 -13.03 -15.50
CA PRO A 495 -29.58 -12.97 -14.12
C PRO A 495 -30.32 -14.02 -13.27
N VAL A 496 -29.62 -14.61 -12.30
CA VAL A 496 -30.25 -15.54 -11.37
C VAL A 496 -31.03 -14.79 -10.29
N PRO A 497 -32.12 -15.37 -9.72
CA PRO A 497 -32.79 -14.81 -8.57
C PRO A 497 -31.86 -14.72 -7.36
N PRO A 498 -32.06 -13.74 -6.45
CA PRO A 498 -31.44 -13.77 -5.13
C PRO A 498 -31.76 -15.08 -4.40
N GLY A 499 -30.77 -15.66 -3.75
CA GLY A 499 -30.93 -16.95 -3.08
C GLY A 499 -29.62 -17.69 -2.90
N LEU A 500 -29.73 -18.90 -2.38
CA LEU A 500 -28.61 -19.81 -2.16
C LEU A 500 -28.34 -20.66 -3.41
N TYR A 501 -27.06 -20.75 -3.78
CA TYR A 501 -26.55 -21.59 -4.86
C TYR A 501 -25.47 -22.53 -4.29
N LEU A 502 -25.35 -23.70 -4.89
CA LEU A 502 -24.33 -24.68 -4.55
C LEU A 502 -23.31 -24.71 -5.69
N TYR A 503 -22.04 -24.81 -5.36
CA TYR A 503 -21.03 -25.07 -6.38
C TYR A 503 -20.29 -26.37 -6.11
N LYS A 504 -19.81 -26.98 -7.18
CA LYS A 504 -18.93 -28.14 -7.18
C LYS A 504 -17.74 -27.89 -8.07
N VAL A 505 -16.55 -28.12 -7.53
CA VAL A 505 -15.28 -28.04 -8.23
C VAL A 505 -14.74 -29.44 -8.44
N ASN A 506 -14.24 -29.72 -9.64
CA ASN A 506 -13.51 -30.94 -9.95
C ASN A 506 -12.19 -30.57 -10.64
N THR A 507 -11.09 -31.20 -10.25
CA THR A 507 -9.79 -30.99 -10.87
C THR A 507 -9.41 -32.20 -11.75
N ARG A 508 -8.40 -32.00 -12.62
CA ARG A 508 -7.88 -33.08 -13.47
C ARG A 508 -7.26 -34.21 -12.66
N SER A 509 -6.66 -33.91 -11.50
CA SER A 509 -6.09 -34.90 -10.58
C SER A 509 -7.14 -35.70 -9.82
N GLY A 510 -8.45 -35.35 -9.99
CA GLY A 510 -9.57 -36.03 -9.35
C GLY A 510 -9.98 -35.46 -8.00
N TRP A 511 -9.37 -34.36 -7.57
CA TRP A 511 -9.78 -33.66 -6.36
C TRP A 511 -11.14 -32.97 -6.56
N GLN A 512 -11.95 -32.92 -5.51
CA GLN A 512 -13.30 -32.34 -5.53
C GLN A 512 -13.54 -31.47 -4.30
N ALA A 513 -14.26 -30.37 -4.49
CA ALA A 513 -14.81 -29.56 -3.41
C ALA A 513 -16.21 -29.08 -3.73
N GLU A 514 -16.95 -28.76 -2.69
CA GLU A 514 -18.31 -28.24 -2.76
C GLU A 514 -18.46 -27.07 -1.79
N GLY A 515 -19.29 -26.10 -2.14
CA GLY A 515 -19.57 -24.98 -1.27
C GLY A 515 -20.86 -24.26 -1.65
N LYS A 516 -21.07 -23.11 -1.00
CA LYS A 516 -22.31 -22.34 -1.10
C LYS A 516 -22.01 -20.92 -1.52
N ILE A 517 -22.88 -20.34 -2.34
CA ILE A 517 -22.86 -18.94 -2.75
C ILE A 517 -24.23 -18.36 -2.44
N SER A 518 -24.28 -17.28 -1.70
CA SER A 518 -25.51 -16.52 -1.47
C SER A 518 -25.54 -15.33 -2.42
N ILE A 519 -26.50 -15.28 -3.33
CA ILE A 519 -26.74 -14.10 -4.19
C ILE A 519 -27.76 -13.22 -3.50
N VAL A 520 -27.41 -11.94 -3.33
CA VAL A 520 -28.28 -10.93 -2.74
C VAL A 520 -28.67 -9.87 -3.77
N ARG A 521 -29.66 -9.04 -3.41
CA ARG A 521 -30.22 -8.02 -4.33
C ARG A 521 -29.23 -6.89 -4.60
#